data_7e620d99747e8960fb85b0d28089b0d1
#
_entry.id   7e620d99747e8960fb85b0d28089b0d1
#
_cell.length_a   1.000
_cell.length_b   1.000
_cell.length_c   1.000
_cell.angle_alpha   90.00
_cell.angle_beta   90.00
_cell.angle_gamma   90.00
#
_symmetry.space_group_name_H-M   'P 1'
#
loop_
_entity.id
_entity.type
_entity.pdbx_description
1 polymer ?
#
loop_
_entity_poly.entity_id
_entity_poly.type
_entity_poly.pdbx_seq_one_letter_code
_entity_poly.pdbx_strand_id
1 'polypeptide(L)'
;EPTYCEVHPDKETGLRCNYHGWLFDIDGNCLDQPGEPEDKKFCQKVRYTSYPVEDKGGVIWCYMGAGEAPLIPDFQFMTGRQENRIAFRVVQKCNWLQGLESSTDPAHVSYLHRLSAPEANSNSYDSRGNNRFFSDDIYPRLQIERTSFGVRIHALRKMSTGENYLRVNNYIYPCGTTPVGTEPPPVKGYQGRWYVPQDD
;
A
#
# COMPACT_ATOMS: atom_id res chain seq x y z
N GLU A 1 -17.82 -11.39 -14.86
CA GLU A 1 -16.46 -11.33 -14.30
C GLU A 1 -15.70 -12.58 -14.71
N PRO A 2 -14.56 -12.48 -15.42
CA PRO A 2 -13.70 -13.63 -15.62
C PRO A 2 -13.06 -13.98 -14.26
N THR A 3 -13.65 -14.90 -13.57
CA THR A 3 -13.23 -15.26 -12.20
C THR A 3 -11.92 -16.01 -12.14
N TYR A 4 -11.43 -16.56 -13.26
CA TYR A 4 -10.19 -17.30 -13.30
C TYR A 4 -9.52 -17.18 -14.68
N CYS A 5 -8.25 -16.76 -14.70
CA CYS A 5 -7.38 -16.96 -15.85
C CYS A 5 -6.35 -18.03 -15.48
N GLU A 6 -6.27 -19.10 -16.24
CA GLU A 6 -5.18 -20.07 -16.11
C GLU A 6 -4.04 -19.70 -17.03
N VAL A 7 -2.81 -19.73 -16.50
CA VAL A 7 -1.62 -19.69 -17.33
C VAL A 7 -1.53 -21.02 -18.07
N HIS A 8 -1.61 -21.00 -19.39
CA HIS A 8 -1.55 -22.23 -20.17
C HIS A 8 -0.10 -22.68 -20.32
N PRO A 9 0.30 -23.86 -19.75
CA PRO A 9 1.70 -24.29 -19.72
C PRO A 9 2.26 -24.61 -21.11
N ASP A 10 1.41 -24.86 -22.11
CA ASP A 10 1.85 -25.25 -23.45
C ASP A 10 2.13 -24.08 -24.40
N LYS A 11 1.82 -22.86 -23.98
CA LYS A 11 2.16 -21.63 -24.73
C LYS A 11 2.82 -20.66 -23.77
N GLU A 12 4.10 -20.59 -23.82
CA GLU A 12 5.02 -19.95 -22.86
C GLU A 12 4.73 -18.48 -22.50
N THR A 13 3.64 -17.85 -22.99
CA THR A 13 3.51 -16.40 -22.95
C THR A 13 2.09 -15.86 -22.83
N GLY A 14 1.12 -16.53 -22.18
CA GLY A 14 -0.22 -15.96 -22.18
C GLY A 14 -1.16 -16.41 -21.07
N LEU A 15 -2.24 -15.65 -20.88
CA LEU A 15 -3.35 -15.95 -19.99
C LEU A 15 -4.56 -16.39 -20.82
N ARG A 16 -5.12 -17.57 -20.52
CA ARG A 16 -6.34 -18.07 -21.16
C ARG A 16 -7.54 -17.81 -20.25
N CYS A 17 -8.52 -17.10 -20.80
CA CYS A 17 -9.78 -16.86 -20.13
C CYS A 17 -10.64 -18.14 -20.12
N ASN A 18 -11.14 -18.56 -18.96
CA ASN A 18 -11.96 -19.76 -18.83
C ASN A 18 -13.37 -19.62 -19.39
N TYR A 19 -13.82 -18.41 -19.69
CA TYR A 19 -15.18 -18.18 -20.15
C TYR A 19 -15.39 -18.64 -21.60
N HIS A 20 -14.53 -18.20 -22.54
CA HIS A 20 -14.59 -18.58 -23.96
C HIS A 20 -13.29 -19.12 -24.52
N GLY A 21 -12.27 -19.35 -23.68
CA GLY A 21 -10.98 -19.89 -24.08
C GLY A 21 -10.07 -18.90 -24.81
N TRP A 22 -10.37 -17.61 -24.83
CA TRP A 22 -9.52 -16.62 -25.47
C TRP A 22 -8.17 -16.52 -24.78
N LEU A 23 -7.10 -16.54 -25.56
CA LEU A 23 -5.73 -16.47 -25.07
C LEU A 23 -5.14 -15.12 -25.42
N PHE A 24 -4.55 -14.45 -24.44
CA PHE A 24 -3.86 -13.16 -24.62
C PHE A 24 -2.41 -13.28 -24.17
N ASP A 25 -1.48 -12.65 -24.90
CA ASP A 25 -0.10 -12.48 -24.46
C ASP A 25 0.04 -11.38 -23.40
N ILE A 26 1.27 -11.19 -22.91
CA ILE A 26 1.59 -10.16 -21.90
C ILE A 26 1.41 -8.74 -22.41
N ASP A 27 1.43 -8.54 -23.72
CA ASP A 27 1.22 -7.23 -24.36
C ASP A 27 -0.25 -6.97 -24.68
N GLY A 28 -1.13 -7.93 -24.37
CA GLY A 28 -2.58 -7.86 -24.58
C GLY A 28 -3.02 -8.24 -26.00
N ASN A 29 -2.16 -8.79 -26.85
CA ASN A 29 -2.57 -9.28 -28.15
C ASN A 29 -3.35 -10.59 -27.99
N CYS A 30 -4.44 -10.73 -28.71
CA CYS A 30 -5.19 -11.99 -28.73
C CYS A 30 -4.46 -13.00 -29.62
N LEU A 31 -4.08 -14.14 -29.05
CA LEU A 31 -3.34 -15.19 -29.73
C LEU A 31 -4.25 -16.33 -30.23
N ASP A 32 -5.40 -16.54 -29.57
CA ASP A 32 -6.27 -17.67 -29.88
C ASP A 32 -7.71 -17.37 -29.44
N GLN A 33 -8.66 -17.79 -30.27
CA GLN A 33 -10.11 -17.72 -30.03
C GLN A 33 -10.78 -19.00 -30.50
N PRO A 34 -10.76 -20.09 -29.71
CA PRO A 34 -11.15 -21.42 -30.18
C PRO A 34 -12.63 -21.55 -30.57
N GLY A 35 -13.48 -20.61 -30.11
CA GLY A 35 -14.90 -20.57 -30.48
C GLY A 35 -15.20 -19.78 -31.77
N GLU A 36 -14.20 -19.14 -32.38
CA GLU A 36 -14.39 -18.33 -33.59
C GLU A 36 -13.97 -19.10 -34.84
N PRO A 37 -14.68 -18.92 -35.98
CA PRO A 37 -14.30 -19.53 -37.25
C PRO A 37 -12.90 -19.07 -37.70
N GLU A 38 -12.06 -20.01 -38.15
CA GLU A 38 -10.67 -19.75 -38.55
C GLU A 38 -10.53 -18.73 -39.72
N ASP A 39 -11.53 -18.67 -40.62
CA ASP A 39 -11.55 -17.79 -41.76
C ASP A 39 -11.74 -16.31 -41.39
N LYS A 40 -12.27 -16.00 -40.23
CA LYS A 40 -12.57 -14.63 -39.81
C LYS A 40 -11.41 -13.88 -39.21
N LYS A 41 -10.36 -14.56 -38.74
CA LYS A 41 -9.15 -13.99 -38.11
C LYS A 41 -9.47 -12.87 -37.09
N PHE A 42 -10.53 -13.06 -36.32
CA PHE A 42 -11.02 -12.02 -35.41
C PHE A 42 -10.02 -11.71 -34.29
N CYS A 43 -9.27 -12.71 -33.82
CA CYS A 43 -8.20 -12.53 -32.83
C CYS A 43 -7.19 -11.43 -33.23
N GLN A 44 -6.87 -11.30 -34.53
CA GLN A 44 -5.95 -10.27 -35.00
C GLN A 44 -6.49 -8.83 -34.85
N LYS A 45 -7.78 -8.67 -34.60
CA LYS A 45 -8.45 -7.36 -34.44
C LYS A 45 -8.71 -7.03 -32.97
N VAL A 46 -8.45 -7.96 -32.06
CA VAL A 46 -8.73 -7.82 -30.62
C VAL A 46 -7.43 -7.61 -29.90
N ARG A 47 -7.39 -6.54 -29.13
CA ARG A 47 -6.30 -6.26 -28.19
C ARG A 47 -6.86 -5.87 -26.84
N TYR A 48 -6.34 -6.49 -25.80
CA TYR A 48 -6.64 -6.11 -24.42
C TYR A 48 -5.64 -5.08 -23.92
N THR A 49 -6.07 -4.17 -23.05
CA THR A 49 -5.14 -3.21 -22.48
C THR A 49 -4.24 -3.93 -21.48
N SER A 50 -2.94 -3.89 -21.69
CA SER A 50 -1.94 -4.37 -20.74
C SER A 50 -1.26 -3.19 -20.04
N TYR A 51 -0.78 -3.44 -18.84
CA TYR A 51 -0.10 -2.44 -18.03
C TYR A 51 1.26 -2.98 -17.59
N PRO A 52 2.31 -2.13 -17.54
CA PRO A 52 3.59 -2.54 -16.98
C PRO A 52 3.44 -2.92 -15.50
N VAL A 53 4.03 -4.03 -15.12
CA VAL A 53 4.03 -4.52 -13.73
C VAL A 53 5.45 -4.81 -13.27
N GLU A 54 5.71 -4.60 -11.98
CA GLU A 54 6.99 -4.88 -11.34
C GLU A 54 6.73 -5.49 -9.95
N ASP A 55 7.45 -6.57 -9.60
CA ASP A 55 7.49 -7.10 -8.23
C ASP A 55 8.57 -6.37 -7.45
N LYS A 56 8.17 -5.60 -6.45
CA LYS A 56 9.10 -4.89 -5.57
C LYS A 56 8.61 -4.89 -4.13
N GLY A 57 9.44 -5.37 -3.24
CA GLY A 57 9.13 -5.42 -1.81
C GLY A 57 8.09 -6.48 -1.41
N GLY A 58 7.83 -7.48 -2.26
CA GLY A 58 6.80 -8.51 -2.07
C GLY A 58 5.39 -8.02 -2.44
N VAL A 59 5.31 -6.95 -3.22
CA VAL A 59 4.08 -6.37 -3.75
C VAL A 59 4.21 -6.21 -5.25
N ILE A 60 3.19 -6.60 -5.99
CA ILE A 60 3.09 -6.37 -7.44
C ILE A 60 2.56 -4.96 -7.66
N TRP A 61 3.36 -4.14 -8.31
CA TRP A 61 3.03 -2.76 -8.69
C TRP A 61 2.61 -2.72 -10.14
N CYS A 62 1.52 -2.04 -10.41
CA CYS A 62 0.97 -1.87 -11.76
C CYS A 62 0.89 -0.38 -12.09
N TYR A 63 1.53 0.03 -13.19
CA TYR A 63 1.43 1.40 -13.68
C TYR A 63 0.27 1.54 -14.67
N MET A 64 -0.75 2.26 -14.26
CA MET A 64 -1.97 2.49 -15.05
C MET A 64 -2.04 3.89 -15.67
N GLY A 65 -0.95 4.66 -15.61
CA GLY A 65 -0.86 5.98 -16.20
C GLY A 65 -0.58 5.96 -17.70
N ALA A 66 -0.61 7.13 -18.32
CA ALA A 66 -0.24 7.29 -19.72
C ALA A 66 1.29 7.37 -19.90
N GLY A 67 1.80 6.86 -21.03
CA GLY A 67 3.20 6.91 -21.38
C GLY A 67 4.06 5.84 -20.71
N GLU A 68 5.36 6.08 -20.66
CA GLU A 68 6.33 5.16 -20.08
C GLU A 68 6.22 5.11 -18.55
N ALA A 69 6.29 3.91 -17.98
CA ALA A 69 6.22 3.72 -16.54
C ALA A 69 7.43 4.36 -15.85
N PRO A 70 7.22 5.24 -14.85
CA PRO A 70 8.32 5.77 -14.06
C PRO A 70 8.91 4.67 -13.16
N LEU A 71 10.14 4.85 -12.73
CA LEU A 71 10.76 3.96 -11.75
C LEU A 71 9.98 3.98 -10.43
N ILE A 72 9.74 2.81 -9.87
CA ILE A 72 9.15 2.69 -8.53
C ILE A 72 10.16 3.22 -7.51
N PRO A 73 9.76 4.18 -6.64
CA PRO A 73 10.66 4.72 -5.63
C PRO A 73 11.22 3.64 -4.69
N ASP A 74 12.47 3.83 -4.25
CA ASP A 74 13.12 2.95 -3.28
C ASP A 74 12.71 3.31 -1.85
N PHE A 75 11.50 2.91 -1.45
CA PHE A 75 11.10 3.05 -0.06
C PHE A 75 11.86 2.05 0.82
N GLN A 76 12.27 2.48 2.00
CA GLN A 76 13.09 1.66 2.90
C GLN A 76 12.45 0.32 3.28
N PHE A 77 11.11 0.27 3.38
CA PHE A 77 10.39 -0.98 3.64
C PHE A 77 10.41 -1.95 2.44
N MET A 78 10.73 -1.48 1.23
CA MET A 78 10.88 -2.32 0.02
C MET A 78 12.30 -2.83 -0.17
N THR A 79 13.30 -2.08 0.30
CA THR A 79 14.72 -2.37 0.06
C THR A 79 15.39 -3.16 1.18
N GLY A 80 14.71 -3.41 2.29
CA GLY A 80 15.19 -4.28 3.37
C GLY A 80 15.42 -5.72 2.90
N ARG A 81 16.15 -6.52 3.68
CA ARG A 81 16.34 -7.94 3.41
C ARG A 81 15.01 -8.67 3.37
N GLN A 82 14.88 -9.67 2.49
CA GLN A 82 13.62 -10.39 2.29
C GLN A 82 13.11 -11.05 3.57
N GLU A 83 14.01 -11.60 4.39
CA GLU A 83 13.68 -12.22 5.68
C GLU A 83 13.14 -11.23 6.73
N ASN A 84 13.36 -9.93 6.53
CA ASN A 84 12.91 -8.85 7.41
C ASN A 84 11.72 -8.07 6.84
N ARG A 85 11.12 -8.55 5.75
CA ARG A 85 9.98 -7.90 5.10
C ARG A 85 8.77 -8.81 5.16
N ILE A 86 7.63 -8.21 5.45
CA ILE A 86 6.33 -8.89 5.42
C ILE A 86 5.37 -8.01 4.63
N ALA A 87 4.83 -8.55 3.53
CA ALA A 87 3.70 -7.96 2.81
C ALA A 87 2.43 -8.75 3.11
N PHE A 88 1.34 -8.07 3.40
CA PHE A 88 0.04 -8.69 3.64
C PHE A 88 -1.09 -7.79 3.14
N ARG A 89 -2.24 -8.40 2.89
CA ARG A 89 -3.46 -7.72 2.46
C ARG A 89 -4.54 -7.87 3.50
N VAL A 90 -5.24 -6.77 3.76
CA VAL A 90 -6.45 -6.72 4.59
C VAL A 90 -7.57 -6.11 3.78
N VAL A 91 -8.75 -6.75 3.77
CA VAL A 91 -9.95 -6.18 3.15
C VAL A 91 -10.71 -5.40 4.22
N GLN A 92 -10.97 -4.13 3.96
CA GLN A 92 -11.75 -3.25 4.82
C GLN A 92 -13.10 -2.96 4.14
N LYS A 93 -14.19 -3.14 4.87
CA LYS A 93 -15.55 -2.88 4.38
C LYS A 93 -15.92 -1.40 4.57
N CYS A 94 -15.16 -0.52 3.97
CA CYS A 94 -15.40 0.93 3.96
C CYS A 94 -14.72 1.56 2.75
N ASN A 95 -15.10 2.79 2.42
CA ASN A 95 -14.41 3.56 1.39
C ASN A 95 -12.93 3.72 1.74
N TRP A 96 -12.06 3.58 0.74
CA TRP A 96 -10.60 3.62 0.89
C TRP A 96 -10.09 4.92 1.54
N LEU A 97 -10.76 6.04 1.29
CA LEU A 97 -10.40 7.35 1.81
C LEU A 97 -10.51 7.40 3.35
N GLN A 98 -11.49 6.72 3.94
CA GLN A 98 -11.66 6.65 5.41
C GLN A 98 -10.45 6.02 6.08
N GLY A 99 -9.94 4.93 5.51
CA GLY A 99 -8.71 4.28 6.01
C GLY A 99 -7.49 5.17 5.85
N LEU A 100 -7.37 5.85 4.72
CA LEU A 100 -6.27 6.76 4.43
C LEU A 100 -6.27 7.98 5.38
N GLU A 101 -7.41 8.64 5.58
CA GLU A 101 -7.57 9.77 6.51
C GLU A 101 -7.16 9.36 7.93
N SER A 102 -7.65 8.22 8.40
CA SER A 102 -7.26 7.67 9.70
C SER A 102 -5.76 7.43 9.83
N SER A 103 -5.11 6.91 8.79
CA SER A 103 -3.67 6.63 8.83
C SER A 103 -2.79 7.86 8.71
N THR A 104 -3.30 8.93 8.12
CA THR A 104 -2.56 10.20 7.99
C THR A 104 -2.74 11.14 9.19
N ASP A 105 -3.80 10.96 9.96
CA ASP A 105 -4.05 11.77 11.17
C ASP A 105 -3.11 11.41 12.31
N PRO A 106 -2.26 12.32 12.79
CA PRO A 106 -1.40 12.09 13.96
C PRO A 106 -2.07 12.44 15.29
N ALA A 107 -3.28 12.99 15.29
CA ALA A 107 -3.93 13.47 16.50
C ALA A 107 -4.71 12.39 17.24
N HIS A 108 -5.39 11.49 16.50
CA HIS A 108 -6.21 10.42 17.09
C HIS A 108 -5.41 9.49 18.01
N VAL A 109 -4.12 9.29 17.75
CA VAL A 109 -3.26 8.43 18.58
C VAL A 109 -3.16 8.91 20.02
N SER A 110 -3.32 10.21 20.24
CA SER A 110 -3.26 10.79 21.60
C SER A 110 -4.46 10.40 22.47
N TYR A 111 -5.53 9.94 21.85
CA TYR A 111 -6.74 9.52 22.56
C TYR A 111 -7.06 8.05 22.33
N LEU A 112 -7.17 7.64 21.09
CA LEU A 112 -7.57 6.28 20.71
C LEU A 112 -6.53 5.22 21.11
N HIS A 113 -5.24 5.55 20.96
CA HIS A 113 -4.14 4.63 21.27
C HIS A 113 -3.46 4.88 22.61
N ARG A 114 -3.99 5.78 23.44
CA ARG A 114 -3.49 5.90 24.82
C ARG A 114 -3.99 4.72 25.63
N LEU A 115 -3.08 4.11 26.36
CA LEU A 115 -3.43 3.04 27.29
C LEU A 115 -3.82 3.60 28.65
N SER A 116 -4.74 2.94 29.32
CA SER A 116 -4.99 3.16 30.75
C SER A 116 -3.79 2.68 31.58
N ALA A 117 -3.62 3.20 32.79
CA ALA A 117 -2.51 2.83 33.67
C ALA A 117 -2.36 1.32 33.91
N PRO A 118 -3.43 0.51 34.04
CA PRO A 118 -3.33 -0.94 34.13
C PRO A 118 -2.80 -1.61 32.85
N GLU A 119 -3.14 -1.09 31.69
CA GLU A 119 -2.72 -1.62 30.39
C GLU A 119 -1.26 -1.26 30.06
N ALA A 120 -0.77 -0.14 30.58
CA ALA A 120 0.63 0.27 30.42
C ALA A 120 1.63 -0.74 31.04
N ASN A 121 1.19 -1.59 31.96
CA ASN A 121 1.97 -2.66 32.56
C ASN A 121 1.81 -4.02 31.84
N SER A 122 0.97 -4.11 30.81
CA SER A 122 0.80 -5.33 30.04
C SER A 122 1.98 -5.51 29.06
N ASN A 123 2.33 -6.78 28.74
CA ASN A 123 3.32 -7.11 27.72
C ASN A 123 2.79 -6.92 26.29
N SER A 124 1.73 -6.12 26.09
CA SER A 124 1.22 -5.82 24.76
C SER A 124 2.21 -4.95 23.98
N TYR A 125 2.10 -5.01 22.66
CA TYR A 125 2.90 -4.21 21.74
C TYR A 125 2.91 -2.72 22.09
N ASP A 126 1.76 -2.19 22.52
CA ASP A 126 1.57 -0.78 22.86
C ASP A 126 2.12 -0.42 24.26
N SER A 127 2.41 -1.40 25.13
CA SER A 127 2.96 -1.18 26.47
C SER A 127 4.46 -0.87 26.49
N ARG A 128 5.14 -0.95 25.36
CA ARG A 128 6.61 -0.79 25.25
C ARG A 128 7.11 0.66 25.36
N GLY A 129 6.38 1.51 26.02
CA GLY A 129 6.84 2.86 26.40
C GLY A 129 6.49 3.97 25.41
N ASN A 130 5.85 3.67 24.28
CA ASN A 130 5.48 4.67 23.27
C ASN A 130 4.27 5.54 23.63
N ASN A 131 3.41 5.07 24.51
CA ASN A 131 2.19 5.79 24.88
C ASN A 131 2.44 7.13 25.55
N ARG A 132 3.52 7.23 26.27
CA ARG A 132 3.93 8.47 26.88
C ARG A 132 4.06 9.61 25.87
N PHE A 133 4.56 9.33 24.66
CA PHE A 133 4.69 10.30 23.58
C PHE A 133 3.34 10.82 23.07
N PHE A 134 2.25 10.11 23.31
CA PHE A 134 0.90 10.48 22.87
C PHE A 134 0.05 11.04 24.00
N SER A 135 0.35 10.67 25.24
CA SER A 135 -0.44 11.04 26.41
C SER A 135 0.01 12.33 27.12
N ASP A 136 1.31 12.65 27.05
CA ASP A 136 1.87 13.84 27.69
C ASP A 136 1.32 15.13 27.07
N ASP A 137 1.18 15.16 25.75
CA ASP A 137 0.55 16.26 25.02
C ASP A 137 -0.46 15.71 24.02
N ILE A 138 -1.74 15.83 24.34
CA ILE A 138 -2.85 15.32 23.53
C ILE A 138 -3.22 16.25 22.36
N TYR A 139 -2.65 17.45 22.31
CA TYR A 139 -2.90 18.46 21.29
C TYR A 139 -1.63 18.78 20.48
N PRO A 140 -1.18 17.89 19.57
CA PRO A 140 0.01 18.16 18.79
C PRO A 140 -0.13 19.42 17.95
N ARG A 141 0.93 20.19 17.83
CA ARG A 141 1.00 21.27 16.86
C ARG A 141 1.28 20.67 15.49
N LEU A 142 0.38 20.89 14.54
CA LEU A 142 0.49 20.32 13.20
C LEU A 142 1.11 21.35 12.25
N GLN A 143 2.05 20.87 11.44
CA GLN A 143 2.61 21.60 10.30
C GLN A 143 2.53 20.71 9.07
N ILE A 144 2.05 21.28 7.97
CA ILE A 144 1.88 20.57 6.70
C ILE A 144 2.95 21.03 5.72
N GLU A 145 3.66 20.09 5.13
CA GLU A 145 4.66 20.30 4.10
C GLU A 145 4.20 19.62 2.80
N ARG A 146 4.11 20.36 1.71
CA ARG A 146 3.90 19.76 0.38
C ARG A 146 5.23 19.25 -0.16
N THR A 147 5.21 18.03 -0.68
CA THR A 147 6.37 17.34 -1.25
C THR A 147 6.11 16.91 -2.68
N SER A 148 7.12 16.42 -3.39
CA SER A 148 6.97 15.87 -4.73
C SER A 148 6.16 14.56 -4.77
N PHE A 149 6.06 13.85 -3.65
CA PHE A 149 5.33 12.59 -3.53
C PHE A 149 3.93 12.72 -2.91
N GLY A 150 3.58 13.91 -2.39
CA GLY A 150 2.31 14.14 -1.71
C GLY A 150 2.43 15.14 -0.57
N VAL A 151 2.16 14.71 0.67
CA VAL A 151 2.13 15.61 1.84
C VAL A 151 2.86 14.96 3.02
N ARG A 152 3.64 15.76 3.72
CA ARG A 152 4.25 15.40 5.00
C ARG A 152 3.56 16.17 6.13
N ILE A 153 3.18 15.44 7.16
CA ILE A 153 2.45 15.97 8.32
C ILE A 153 3.38 15.86 9.53
N HIS A 154 3.80 16.99 10.03
CA HIS A 154 4.63 17.11 11.23
C HIS A 154 3.72 17.34 12.43
N ALA A 155 3.79 16.49 13.43
CA ALA A 155 3.05 16.61 14.69
C ALA A 155 4.03 16.77 15.84
N LEU A 156 4.13 17.98 16.35
CA LEU A 156 5.02 18.35 17.45
C LEU A 156 4.26 18.32 18.78
N ARG A 157 4.76 17.55 19.74
CA ARG A 157 4.25 17.46 21.10
C ARG A 157 5.29 17.95 22.11
N LYS A 158 4.83 18.62 23.16
CA LYS A 158 5.66 18.96 24.32
C LYS A 158 5.58 17.87 25.35
N MET A 159 6.72 17.30 25.70
CA MET A 159 6.79 16.26 26.71
C MET A 159 6.81 16.86 28.13
N SER A 160 6.30 16.11 29.10
CA SER A 160 6.40 16.47 30.52
C SER A 160 7.84 16.63 31.02
N THR A 161 8.81 16.05 30.31
CA THR A 161 10.26 16.20 30.55
C THR A 161 10.82 17.54 30.09
N GLY A 162 10.04 18.37 29.38
CA GLY A 162 10.50 19.61 28.76
C GLY A 162 11.04 19.42 27.33
N GLU A 163 11.19 18.18 26.87
CA GLU A 163 11.63 17.86 25.51
C GLU A 163 10.47 18.01 24.50
N ASN A 164 10.83 18.04 23.21
CA ASN A 164 9.87 18.00 22.13
C ASN A 164 9.90 16.62 21.44
N TYR A 165 8.72 16.06 21.22
CA TYR A 165 8.56 14.85 20.41
C TYR A 165 7.94 15.21 19.07
N LEU A 166 8.66 14.91 17.99
CA LEU A 166 8.20 15.10 16.62
C LEU A 166 7.80 13.76 16.01
N ARG A 167 6.54 13.64 15.63
CA ARG A 167 6.04 12.54 14.79
C ARG A 167 5.83 13.06 13.37
N VAL A 168 6.24 12.28 12.38
CA VAL A 168 6.08 12.62 10.96
C VAL A 168 5.28 11.52 10.28
N ASN A 169 4.13 11.85 9.72
CA ASN A 169 3.35 10.97 8.86
C ASN A 169 3.48 11.47 7.42
N ASN A 170 3.56 10.53 6.46
CA ASN A 170 3.57 10.89 5.05
C ASN A 170 2.32 10.36 4.39
N TYR A 171 1.68 11.20 3.60
CA TYR A 171 0.73 10.81 2.60
C TYR A 171 1.45 10.73 1.26
N ILE A 172 1.38 9.57 0.60
CA ILE A 172 1.98 9.29 -0.70
C ILE A 172 0.86 9.21 -1.71
N TYR A 173 0.84 10.13 -2.63
CA TYR A 173 -0.18 10.18 -3.66
C TYR A 173 -0.17 8.91 -4.55
N PRO A 174 -1.33 8.32 -4.95
CA PRO A 174 -2.69 8.77 -4.65
C PRO A 174 -3.29 8.18 -3.35
N CYS A 175 -2.86 7.02 -2.87
CA CYS A 175 -3.54 6.30 -1.80
C CYS A 175 -2.59 5.65 -0.78
N GLY A 176 -1.34 6.04 -0.79
CA GLY A 176 -0.31 5.51 0.10
C GLY A 176 -0.10 6.35 1.35
N THR A 177 0.38 5.71 2.41
CA THR A 177 0.83 6.38 3.63
C THR A 177 1.98 5.62 4.28
N THR A 178 2.90 6.37 4.86
CA THR A 178 3.94 5.81 5.73
C THR A 178 3.81 6.44 7.11
N PRO A 179 3.05 5.84 8.02
CA PRO A 179 3.16 6.22 9.41
C PRO A 179 4.59 5.88 9.88
N VAL A 180 5.22 6.80 10.60
CA VAL A 180 6.53 6.52 11.20
C VAL A 180 6.41 5.30 12.08
N GLY A 181 7.40 4.40 12.01
CA GLY A 181 7.48 3.27 12.91
C GLY A 181 7.32 3.74 14.34
N THR A 182 6.39 3.12 15.05
CA THR A 182 6.01 3.49 16.42
C THR A 182 6.95 2.86 17.46
N GLU A 183 8.04 2.24 17.01
CA GLU A 183 8.90 1.46 17.88
C GLU A 183 10.08 2.27 18.40
N PRO A 184 10.30 2.27 19.72
CA PRO A 184 11.48 2.89 20.29
C PRO A 184 12.75 2.14 19.90
N PRO A 185 13.91 2.79 19.90
CA PRO A 185 15.17 2.09 19.76
C PRO A 185 15.29 0.92 20.77
N PRO A 186 15.90 -0.23 20.41
CA PRO A 186 16.70 -0.47 19.20
C PRO A 186 15.91 -0.96 17.98
N VAL A 187 14.62 -1.21 18.11
CA VAL A 187 13.81 -1.75 17.02
C VAL A 187 13.47 -0.63 16.03
N LYS A 188 14.01 -0.74 14.83
CA LYS A 188 13.69 0.17 13.73
C LYS A 188 12.84 -0.59 12.73
N GLY A 189 11.57 -0.22 12.63
CA GLY A 189 10.66 -0.74 11.63
C GLY A 189 10.14 0.37 10.73
N TYR A 190 9.90 0.05 9.47
CA TYR A 190 9.24 0.92 8.51
C TYR A 190 7.95 0.25 8.05
N GLN A 191 6.88 1.01 8.00
CA GLN A 191 5.59 0.53 7.53
C GLN A 191 5.11 1.40 6.38
N GLY A 192 4.66 0.77 5.29
CA GLY A 192 3.91 1.41 4.23
C GLY A 192 2.52 0.78 4.14
N ARG A 193 1.52 1.57 3.81
CA ARG A 193 0.15 1.12 3.58
C ARG A 193 -0.37 1.74 2.30
N TRP A 194 -1.11 0.96 1.50
CA TRP A 194 -1.85 1.43 0.34
C TRP A 194 -3.31 1.06 0.51
N TYR A 195 -4.17 2.06 0.41
CA TYR A 195 -5.62 1.92 0.48
C TYR A 195 -6.16 1.86 -0.94
N VAL A 196 -6.11 0.68 -1.52
CA VAL A 196 -6.48 0.46 -2.93
C VAL A 196 -7.99 0.22 -3.01
N PRO A 197 -8.76 1.06 -3.75
CA PRO A 197 -10.17 0.80 -3.99
C PRO A 197 -10.33 -0.49 -4.81
N GLN A 198 -11.32 -1.32 -4.46
CA GLN A 198 -11.63 -2.57 -5.16
C GLN A 198 -12.94 -2.47 -5.95
N ASP A 199 -13.84 -1.64 -5.49
CA ASP A 199 -15.18 -1.40 -6.03
C ASP A 199 -15.60 0.06 -5.76
N ASP A 200 -16.80 0.43 -6.24
CA ASP A 200 -17.36 1.77 -6.06
C ASP A 200 -17.89 2.00 -4.63
#